data_07d641d8cbebb121a2ea4854972e6f1f
#
_entry.id   07d641d8cbebb121a2ea4854972e6f1f
#
_cell.length_a   1.000
_cell.length_b   1.000
_cell.length_c   1.000
_cell.angle_alpha   90.00
_cell.angle_beta   90.00
_cell.angle_gamma   90.00
#
_symmetry.space_group_name_H-M   'P 1'
#
loop_
_entity.id
_entity.type
_entity.pdbx_description
1 polymer ?
#
loop_
_entity_poly.entity_id
_entity_poly.type
_entity_poly.pdbx_seq_one_letter_code
_entity_poly.pdbx_strand_id
1 'polypeptide(L)'
;MKANEVRIVNANQEKGKVFFHLNDGKTIVRTMSQNEIATANYIRNNYGEQARIAEFVRLFNERYAEPQNITNVELDEEERRFFELHNIKEVYPLTPEEEDEYNRLLNK
;
A
#
# COMPACT_ATOMS: atom_id res chain seq x y z
N MET A 1 -7.81 8.51 -10.45
CA MET A 1 -6.80 8.95 -9.46
C MET A 1 -5.55 9.39 -10.18
N LYS A 2 -4.93 10.44 -9.71
CA LYS A 2 -3.68 10.96 -10.28
C LYS A 2 -2.53 10.69 -9.32
N ALA A 3 -1.33 10.52 -9.87
CA ALA A 3 -0.16 10.21 -9.04
C ALA A 3 0.13 11.30 -8.01
N ASN A 4 -0.13 12.57 -8.35
CA ASN A 4 0.12 13.68 -7.44
C ASN A 4 -0.89 13.79 -6.29
N GLU A 5 -1.97 13.03 -6.35
CA GLU A 5 -2.94 12.93 -5.25
C GLU A 5 -2.52 11.90 -4.21
N VAL A 6 -1.55 11.07 -4.54
CA VAL A 6 -1.09 9.98 -3.68
C VAL A 6 0.15 10.43 -2.93
N ARG A 7 0.06 10.38 -1.62
CA ARG A 7 1.18 10.72 -0.75
C ARG A 7 2.21 9.60 -0.67
N ILE A 8 1.72 8.38 -0.47
CA ILE A 8 2.57 7.20 -0.35
C ILE A 8 1.78 5.95 -0.74
N VAL A 9 2.49 4.95 -1.25
CA VAL A 9 1.91 3.65 -1.56
C VAL A 9 2.66 2.58 -0.77
N ASN A 10 1.92 1.77 -0.03
CA ASN A 10 2.46 0.59 0.63
C ASN A 10 1.90 -0.64 -0.05
N ALA A 11 2.75 -1.61 -0.32
CA ALA A 11 2.33 -2.84 -0.98
C ALA A 11 2.74 -4.04 -0.14
N ASN A 12 1.79 -4.94 0.09
CA ASN A 12 2.06 -6.21 0.72
C ASN A 12 2.04 -7.29 -0.36
N GLN A 13 3.20 -7.67 -0.83
CA GLN A 13 3.33 -8.62 -1.92
C GLN A 13 2.78 -10.00 -1.54
N GLU A 14 2.96 -10.43 -0.31
CA GLU A 14 2.47 -11.73 0.14
C GLU A 14 0.95 -11.82 0.12
N LYS A 15 0.29 -10.76 0.56
CA LYS A 15 -1.17 -10.71 0.57
C LYS A 15 -1.76 -10.20 -0.74
N GLY A 16 -0.93 -9.68 -1.63
CA GLY A 16 -1.40 -9.11 -2.89
C GLY A 16 -2.23 -7.86 -2.71
N LYS A 17 -1.96 -7.07 -1.68
CA LYS A 17 -2.70 -5.85 -1.38
C LYS A 17 -1.82 -4.63 -1.49
N VAL A 18 -2.39 -3.57 -2.05
CA VAL A 18 -1.73 -2.29 -2.22
C VAL A 18 -2.57 -1.21 -1.56
N PHE A 19 -1.91 -0.41 -0.74
CA PHE A 19 -2.55 0.65 0.05
C PHE A 19 -2.11 1.99 -0.51
N PHE A 20 -3.08 2.75 -1.02
CA PHE A 20 -2.83 4.09 -1.55
C PHE A 20 -3.22 5.12 -0.49
N HIS A 21 -2.24 5.86 0.03
CA HIS A 21 -2.51 6.94 0.99
C HIS A 21 -2.58 8.25 0.26
N LEU A 22 -3.74 8.86 0.30
CA LEU A 22 -3.98 10.10 -0.40
C LEU A 22 -3.60 11.30 0.47
N ASN A 23 -3.33 12.41 -0.19
CA ASN A 23 -2.96 13.65 0.49
C ASN A 23 -4.06 14.19 1.42
N ASP A 24 -5.30 13.79 1.19
CA ASP A 24 -6.43 14.20 2.01
C ASP A 24 -6.65 13.31 3.24
N GLY A 25 -5.77 12.36 3.47
CA GLY A 25 -5.85 11.46 4.62
C GLY A 25 -6.63 10.17 4.37
N LYS A 26 -7.21 9.99 3.19
CA LYS A 26 -7.92 8.76 2.86
C LYS A 26 -6.96 7.67 2.44
N THR A 27 -7.36 6.42 2.69
CA THR A 27 -6.60 5.25 2.27
C THR A 27 -7.50 4.39 1.38
N ILE A 28 -6.97 4.01 0.22
CA ILE A 28 -7.66 3.11 -0.71
C ILE A 28 -6.87 1.82 -0.78
N VAL A 29 -7.54 0.68 -0.64
CA VAL A 29 -6.90 -0.63 -0.72
C VAL A 29 -7.38 -1.35 -1.97
N ARG A 30 -6.44 -1.92 -2.71
CA ARG A 30 -6.74 -2.70 -3.91
C ARG A 30 -5.88 -3.95 -3.96
N THR A 31 -6.44 -4.98 -4.58
CA THR A 31 -5.72 -6.24 -4.80
C THR A 31 -4.95 -6.15 -6.09
N MET A 32 -3.68 -6.53 -6.04
CA MET A 32 -2.83 -6.62 -7.22
C MET A 32 -2.04 -7.91 -7.16
N SER A 33 -1.66 -8.44 -8.31
CA SER A 33 -0.88 -9.68 -8.36
C SER A 33 0.54 -9.45 -7.82
N GLN A 34 1.17 -10.53 -7.38
CA GLN A 34 2.55 -10.46 -6.93
C GLN A 34 3.48 -9.95 -8.02
N ASN A 35 3.22 -10.33 -9.28
CA ASN A 35 4.02 -9.86 -10.41
C ASN A 35 3.89 -8.36 -10.62
N GLU A 36 2.70 -7.83 -10.47
CA GLU A 36 2.47 -6.39 -10.60
C GLU A 36 3.21 -5.62 -9.52
N ILE A 37 3.14 -6.11 -8.29
CA ILE A 37 3.85 -5.48 -7.18
C ILE A 37 5.36 -5.58 -7.37
N ALA A 38 5.85 -6.73 -7.82
CA ALA A 38 7.27 -6.92 -8.09
C ALA A 38 7.75 -5.99 -9.20
N THR A 39 6.96 -5.81 -10.25
CA THR A 39 7.29 -4.89 -11.35
C THR A 39 7.39 -3.45 -10.85
N ALA A 40 6.45 -3.04 -10.01
CA ALA A 40 6.49 -1.69 -9.44
C ALA A 40 7.73 -1.50 -8.54
N ASN A 41 8.09 -2.51 -7.76
CA ASN A 41 9.29 -2.45 -6.94
C ASN A 41 10.57 -2.39 -7.79
N TYR A 42 10.60 -3.10 -8.90
CA TYR A 42 11.69 -3.01 -9.87
C TYR A 42 11.80 -1.59 -10.43
N ILE A 43 10.67 -0.98 -10.77
CA ILE A 43 10.64 0.40 -11.26
C ILE A 43 11.20 1.35 -10.19
N ARG A 44 10.84 1.16 -8.93
CA ARG A 44 11.41 1.96 -7.85
C ARG A 44 12.92 1.88 -7.80
N ASN A 45 13.47 0.68 -7.93
CA ASN A 45 14.91 0.47 -7.83
C ASN A 45 15.68 1.12 -8.98
N ASN A 46 15.05 1.29 -10.14
CA ASN A 46 15.70 1.84 -11.33
C ASN A 46 15.37 3.31 -11.57
N TYR A 47 14.19 3.77 -11.16
CA TYR A 47 13.66 5.09 -11.51
C TYR A 47 13.19 5.90 -10.30
N GLY A 48 13.17 5.30 -9.11
CA GLY A 48 12.81 6.00 -7.88
C GLY A 48 11.37 5.80 -7.44
N GLU A 49 11.07 6.29 -6.25
CA GLU A 49 9.78 6.08 -5.60
C GLU A 49 8.62 6.74 -6.35
N GLN A 50 8.84 7.92 -6.92
CA GLN A 50 7.80 8.60 -7.67
C GLN A 50 7.35 7.79 -8.89
N ALA A 51 8.30 7.13 -9.55
CA ALA A 51 7.99 6.26 -10.68
C ALA A 51 7.20 5.04 -10.23
N ARG A 52 7.51 4.49 -9.06
CA ARG A 52 6.77 3.37 -8.47
C ARG A 52 5.32 3.77 -8.17
N ILE A 53 5.13 4.92 -7.55
CA ILE A 53 3.79 5.45 -7.26
C ILE A 53 3.01 5.62 -8.56
N ALA A 54 3.64 6.20 -9.58
CA ALA A 54 2.99 6.38 -10.88
C ALA A 54 2.57 5.06 -11.51
N GLU A 55 3.39 4.01 -11.38
CA GLU A 55 3.05 2.69 -11.89
C GLU A 55 1.84 2.09 -11.17
N PHE A 56 1.80 2.18 -9.85
CA PHE A 56 0.65 1.70 -9.09
C PHE A 56 -0.61 2.48 -9.44
N VAL A 57 -0.51 3.78 -9.61
CA VAL A 57 -1.67 4.61 -10.02
C VAL A 57 -2.15 4.22 -11.41
N ARG A 58 -1.23 3.95 -12.33
CA ARG A 58 -1.58 3.48 -13.68
C ARG A 58 -2.35 2.17 -13.63
N LEU A 59 -1.86 1.20 -12.86
CA LEU A 59 -2.53 -0.08 -12.68
C LEU A 59 -3.90 0.09 -12.03
N PHE A 60 -3.99 0.95 -11.04
CA PHE A 60 -5.25 1.28 -10.40
C PHE A 60 -6.26 1.81 -11.42
N ASN A 61 -5.86 2.79 -12.22
CA ASN A 61 -6.75 3.42 -13.19
C ASN A 61 -7.20 2.44 -14.28
N GLU A 62 -6.34 1.53 -14.69
CA GLU A 62 -6.70 0.52 -15.69
C GLU A 62 -7.74 -0.48 -15.17
N ARG A 63 -7.59 -0.89 -13.91
CA ARG A 63 -8.46 -1.92 -13.33
C ARG A 63 -9.71 -1.38 -12.67
N TYR A 64 -9.60 -0.22 -12.08
CA TYR A 64 -10.64 0.36 -11.25
C TYR A 64 -11.04 1.73 -11.79
N ALA A 65 -11.24 1.79 -13.09
CA ALA A 65 -11.57 3.04 -13.77
C ALA A 65 -12.95 3.59 -13.38
N GLU A 66 -13.70 2.85 -12.59
CA GLU A 66 -15.00 3.27 -12.12
C GLU A 66 -14.83 4.42 -11.12
N PRO A 67 -15.21 5.63 -11.46
CA PRO A 67 -14.87 6.78 -10.63
C PRO A 67 -15.63 6.86 -9.32
N GLN A 68 -16.74 6.18 -9.22
CA GLN A 68 -17.70 6.49 -8.17
C GLN A 68 -17.48 5.75 -6.87
N ASN A 69 -16.66 4.78 -6.79
CA ASN A 69 -16.62 3.94 -5.60
C ASN A 69 -15.25 3.69 -5.05
N ILE A 70 -14.43 4.68 -5.18
CA ILE A 70 -13.07 4.62 -4.68
C ILE A 70 -13.01 5.08 -3.23
N THR A 71 -14.13 5.38 -2.66
CA THR A 71 -14.18 5.82 -1.28
C THR A 71 -14.37 4.63 -0.38
N ASN A 72 -13.74 4.67 0.74
CA ASN A 72 -14.05 3.81 1.87
C ASN A 72 -13.82 2.34 1.63
N VAL A 73 -12.61 2.01 1.26
CA VAL A 73 -12.21 0.63 1.43
C VAL A 73 -12.11 0.41 2.93
N GLU A 74 -13.01 -0.39 3.43
CA GLU A 74 -12.96 -0.74 4.82
C GLU A 74 -11.81 -1.70 5.04
N LEU A 75 -10.81 -1.23 5.75
CA LEU A 75 -9.78 -2.11 6.27
C LEU A 75 -10.37 -2.81 7.47
N ASP A 76 -10.20 -4.12 7.56
CA ASP A 76 -10.49 -4.79 8.82
C ASP A 76 -9.47 -4.33 9.88
N GLU A 77 -9.73 -4.62 11.14
CA GLU A 77 -8.87 -4.16 12.22
C GLU A 77 -7.44 -4.68 12.07
N GLU A 78 -7.27 -5.90 11.61
CA GLU A 78 -5.95 -6.50 11.45
C GLU A 78 -5.15 -5.82 10.35
N GLU A 79 -5.80 -5.52 9.23
CA GLU A 79 -5.14 -4.82 8.13
C GLU A 79 -4.76 -3.41 8.54
N ARG A 80 -5.63 -2.72 9.26
CA ARG A 80 -5.35 -1.39 9.76
C ARG A 80 -4.18 -1.40 10.74
N ARG A 81 -4.17 -2.36 11.65
CA ARG A 81 -3.10 -2.50 12.64
C ARG A 81 -1.78 -2.86 11.97
N PHE A 82 -1.79 -3.80 11.05
CA PHE A 82 -0.62 -4.15 10.26
C PHE A 82 -0.05 -2.92 9.58
N PHE A 83 -0.91 -2.13 8.99
CA PHE A 83 -0.52 -0.93 8.29
C PHE A 83 0.08 0.12 9.22
N GLU A 84 -0.53 0.34 10.39
CA GLU A 84 0.01 1.24 11.41
C GLU A 84 1.41 0.81 11.83
N LEU A 85 1.59 -0.49 12.09
CA LEU A 85 2.89 -1.02 12.50
C LEU A 85 3.92 -0.88 11.38
N HIS A 86 3.53 -1.10 10.15
CA HIS A 86 4.42 -0.93 9.01
C HIS A 86 4.90 0.52 8.88
N ASN A 87 4.01 1.47 9.05
CA ASN A 87 4.36 2.89 9.03
C ASN A 87 5.28 3.27 10.19
N ILE A 88 4.99 2.77 11.38
CA ILE A 88 5.84 3.01 12.54
C ILE A 88 7.23 2.46 12.29
N LYS A 89 7.31 1.24 11.77
CA LYS A 89 8.58 0.58 11.49
C LYS A 89 9.48 1.36 10.52
N GLU A 90 8.89 2.07 9.57
CA GLU A 90 9.66 2.89 8.64
C GLU A 90 10.32 4.09 9.30
N VAL A 91 9.75 4.57 10.40
CA VAL A 91 10.20 5.80 11.07
C VAL A 91 10.93 5.49 12.38
N TYR A 92 10.43 4.53 13.13
CA TYR A 92 10.95 4.16 14.44
C TYR A 92 11.06 2.65 14.57
N PRO A 93 12.01 2.13 15.36
CA PRO A 93 12.04 0.70 15.65
C PRO A 93 10.80 0.30 16.45
N LEU A 94 10.23 -0.83 16.12
CA LEU A 94 9.09 -1.37 16.84
C LEU A 94 9.54 -1.86 18.22
N THR A 95 8.64 -1.72 19.20
CA THR A 95 8.84 -2.38 20.49
C THR A 95 8.75 -3.90 20.29
N PRO A 96 9.30 -4.72 21.22
CA PRO A 96 9.19 -6.18 21.07
C PRO A 96 7.75 -6.67 20.93
N GLU A 97 6.81 -6.04 21.62
CA GLU A 97 5.39 -6.39 21.53
C GLU A 97 4.81 -6.06 20.17
N GLU A 98 5.15 -4.89 19.65
CA GLU A 98 4.72 -4.46 18.33
C GLU A 98 5.33 -5.33 17.23
N GLU A 99 6.57 -5.71 17.39
CA GLU A 99 7.25 -6.57 16.44
C GLU A 99 6.61 -7.96 16.38
N ASP A 100 6.27 -8.53 17.54
CA ASP A 100 5.56 -9.80 17.62
C ASP A 100 4.19 -9.70 16.93
N GLU A 101 3.47 -8.64 17.18
CA GLU A 101 2.18 -8.39 16.55
C GLU A 101 2.32 -8.25 15.03
N TYR A 102 3.29 -7.49 14.59
CA TYR A 102 3.57 -7.29 13.17
C TYR A 102 3.87 -8.61 12.47
N ASN A 103 4.74 -9.42 13.07
CA ASN A 103 5.10 -10.72 12.50
C ASN A 103 3.91 -11.67 12.46
N ARG A 104 3.06 -11.65 13.47
CA ARG A 104 1.87 -12.47 13.50
C ARG A 104 0.89 -12.07 12.40
N LEU A 105 0.70 -10.78 12.20
CA LEU A 105 -0.17 -10.27 11.14
C LEU A 105 0.41 -10.54 9.75
N LEU A 106 1.72 -10.48 9.62
CA LEU A 106 2.41 -10.75 8.36
C LEU A 106 2.24 -12.19 7.91
N ASN A 107 2.18 -13.13 8.85
CA ASN A 107 2.11 -14.56 8.57
C ASN A 107 0.68 -15.10 8.43
N LYS A 108 -0.31 -14.25 8.38
CA LYS A 108 -1.69 -14.66 8.17
C LYS A 108 -2.05 -14.94 6.72
#